data_46e71856c26c5670763487eef6809208
#
_entry.id   46e71856c26c5670763487eef6809208
#
_cell.length_a   1.000
_cell.length_b   1.000
_cell.length_c   1.000
_cell.angle_alpha   90.00
_cell.angle_beta   90.00
_cell.angle_gamma   90.00
#
_symmetry.space_group_name_H-M   'P 1'
#
loop_
_entity.id
_entity.type
_entity.pdbx_description
1 polymer ?
#
loop_
_entity_poly.entity_id
_entity_poly.type
_entity_poly.pdbx_seq_one_letter_code
_entity_poly.pdbx_strand_id
1 'polypeptide(L)'
;MNRREVLTGISAAASAVNVLIPSAQAQSKVVKYCRFKKGSLIAFGIVDGDTVRQLKGDLFANPKESGAKHKLSEVKLLHPVAAPSKILALAGNYRSHLGTAPPRPNPEPFYKPPSCLQNPEDPIIIPPGATNVHYECELVIVIGKTAKQVTEAQAKDYIFGVTCGNDVSERIWQNDPKIKDVQWWRAKGADTFGPIGPVIASGIDYGNLHIMTRLNGKIMQDENTSHMVHGCEKIVSFISQATTLFPGDLIFTGTGGTTTAMKPGDTVEIEIEGIGILRNKIV
;
A
#
# COMPACT_ATOMS: atom_id res chain seq x y z
N MET A 1 59.60 70.50 -8.94
CA MET A 1 58.27 70.13 -8.40
C MET A 1 57.82 68.89 -9.10
N ASN A 2 58.00 67.72 -8.46
CA ASN A 2 57.74 66.43 -9.06
C ASN A 2 56.42 65.86 -8.49
N ARG A 3 55.47 65.58 -9.35
CA ARG A 3 54.28 64.78 -9.03
C ARG A 3 54.65 63.29 -9.16
N ARG A 4 54.52 62.57 -8.08
CA ARG A 4 54.53 61.12 -8.06
C ARG A 4 53.09 60.58 -8.13
N GLU A 5 52.80 59.83 -9.13
CA GLU A 5 51.58 59.05 -9.30
C GLU A 5 51.62 57.84 -8.38
N VAL A 6 50.57 57.62 -7.60
CA VAL A 6 50.37 56.42 -6.83
C VAL A 6 49.38 55.57 -7.58
N LEU A 7 49.85 54.46 -8.16
CA LEU A 7 49.03 53.40 -8.75
C LEU A 7 48.53 52.48 -7.62
N THR A 8 47.23 52.54 -7.35
CA THR A 8 46.56 51.58 -6.46
C THR A 8 46.08 50.39 -7.29
N GLY A 9 46.70 49.23 -7.08
CA GLY A 9 46.26 47.96 -7.68
C GLY A 9 44.97 47.46 -6.99
N ILE A 10 43.94 47.24 -7.82
CA ILE A 10 42.72 46.57 -7.39
C ILE A 10 42.92 45.06 -7.61
N SER A 11 43.05 44.33 -6.52
CA SER A 11 43.07 42.86 -6.48
C SER A 11 41.62 42.35 -6.56
N ALA A 12 41.23 41.77 -7.69
CA ALA A 12 39.94 41.08 -7.82
C ALA A 12 40.03 39.72 -7.20
N ALA A 13 39.39 39.54 -6.03
CA ALA A 13 39.17 38.22 -5.43
C ALA A 13 38.04 37.50 -6.17
N ALA A 14 38.36 36.49 -6.94
CA ALA A 14 37.37 35.60 -7.54
C ALA A 14 36.83 34.66 -6.47
N SER A 15 35.58 34.92 -6.04
CA SER A 15 34.83 34.00 -5.16
C SER A 15 34.35 32.82 -5.98
N ALA A 16 34.95 31.66 -5.78
CA ALA A 16 34.46 30.40 -6.33
C ALA A 16 33.14 30.03 -5.65
N VAL A 17 32.03 30.16 -6.35
CA VAL A 17 30.73 29.63 -5.93
C VAL A 17 30.77 28.12 -6.07
N ASN A 18 30.95 27.39 -4.98
CA ASN A 18 30.76 25.94 -4.94
C ASN A 18 29.28 25.63 -5.13
N VAL A 19 28.86 25.34 -6.35
CA VAL A 19 27.55 24.74 -6.62
C VAL A 19 27.59 23.31 -6.12
N LEU A 20 27.02 23.08 -4.95
CA LEU A 20 26.72 21.73 -4.46
C LEU A 20 25.68 21.14 -5.40
N ILE A 21 26.13 20.31 -6.35
CA ILE A 21 25.27 19.43 -7.13
C ILE A 21 24.72 18.42 -6.13
N PRO A 22 23.38 18.34 -5.91
CA PRO A 22 22.83 17.31 -5.05
C PRO A 22 23.22 15.96 -5.65
N SER A 23 23.91 15.12 -4.87
CA SER A 23 24.23 13.76 -5.28
C SER A 23 22.92 13.07 -5.63
N ALA A 24 22.78 12.56 -6.86
CA ALA A 24 21.68 11.71 -7.24
C ALA A 24 21.62 10.55 -6.23
N GLN A 25 20.62 10.55 -5.39
CA GLN A 25 20.38 9.46 -4.44
C GLN A 25 20.18 8.21 -5.30
N ALA A 26 21.08 7.23 -5.17
CA ALA A 26 20.96 5.99 -5.89
C ALA A 26 19.56 5.40 -5.61
N GLN A 27 18.74 5.31 -6.66
CA GLN A 27 17.40 4.77 -6.55
C GLN A 27 17.51 3.36 -6.00
N SER A 28 17.00 3.10 -4.79
CA SER A 28 17.08 1.80 -4.16
C SER A 28 16.38 0.78 -5.07
N LYS A 29 17.06 -0.35 -5.33
CA LYS A 29 16.48 -1.42 -6.15
C LYS A 29 15.20 -1.90 -5.50
N VAL A 30 14.07 -1.86 -6.23
CA VAL A 30 12.80 -2.39 -5.75
C VAL A 30 12.93 -3.89 -5.49
N VAL A 31 12.57 -4.34 -4.28
CA VAL A 31 12.57 -5.75 -3.89
C VAL A 31 11.12 -6.19 -3.69
N LYS A 32 10.72 -7.28 -4.35
CA LYS A 32 9.36 -7.85 -4.28
C LYS A 32 9.34 -9.05 -3.34
N TYR A 33 8.83 -8.88 -2.14
CA TYR A 33 8.67 -9.95 -1.16
C TYR A 33 7.33 -10.64 -1.34
N CYS A 34 7.32 -11.97 -1.30
CA CYS A 34 6.09 -12.77 -1.33
C CYS A 34 6.03 -13.73 -0.15
N ARG A 35 4.83 -14.19 0.16
CA ARG A 35 4.58 -15.39 0.96
C ARG A 35 3.97 -16.43 0.06
N PHE A 36 4.48 -17.66 0.09
CA PHE A 36 4.07 -18.69 -0.85
C PHE A 36 3.90 -20.05 -0.17
N LYS A 37 3.12 -20.92 -0.82
CA LYS A 37 2.92 -22.32 -0.47
C LYS A 37 3.37 -23.24 -1.61
N LYS A 38 4.15 -24.28 -1.29
CA LYS A 38 4.50 -25.40 -2.19
C LYS A 38 4.36 -26.71 -1.44
N GLY A 39 3.33 -27.49 -1.77
CA GLY A 39 2.97 -28.68 -0.98
C GLY A 39 2.63 -28.29 0.47
N SER A 40 3.34 -28.86 1.44
CA SER A 40 3.21 -28.52 2.88
C SER A 40 4.05 -27.33 3.32
N LEU A 41 5.01 -26.89 2.50
CA LEU A 41 5.88 -25.76 2.82
C LEU A 41 5.12 -24.44 2.69
N ILE A 42 5.17 -23.60 3.72
CA ILE A 42 4.80 -22.17 3.67
C ILE A 42 6.04 -21.38 4.07
N ALA A 43 6.45 -20.43 3.22
CA ALA A 43 7.65 -19.63 3.44
C ALA A 43 7.49 -18.23 2.84
N PHE A 44 8.38 -17.32 3.22
CA PHE A 44 8.61 -16.06 2.53
C PHE A 44 9.64 -16.24 1.43
N GLY A 45 9.60 -15.36 0.44
CA GLY A 45 10.55 -15.34 -0.67
C GLY A 45 10.68 -13.97 -1.31
N ILE A 46 11.68 -13.84 -2.18
CA ILE A 46 11.86 -12.69 -3.06
C ILE A 46 11.53 -13.15 -4.47
N VAL A 47 10.62 -12.45 -5.13
CA VAL A 47 10.27 -12.68 -6.54
C VAL A 47 11.30 -11.97 -7.41
N ASP A 48 11.94 -12.71 -8.30
CA ASP A 48 12.95 -12.25 -9.25
C ASP A 48 12.65 -12.87 -10.62
N GLY A 49 11.98 -12.12 -11.47
CA GLY A 49 11.41 -12.64 -12.71
C GLY A 49 10.38 -13.76 -12.47
N ASP A 50 10.63 -14.93 -13.03
CA ASP A 50 9.81 -16.15 -12.88
C ASP A 50 10.23 -17.02 -11.68
N THR A 51 11.16 -16.55 -10.86
CA THR A 51 11.77 -17.31 -9.76
C THR A 51 11.44 -16.71 -8.41
N VAL A 52 11.13 -17.57 -7.42
CA VAL A 52 11.01 -17.21 -6.02
C VAL A 52 12.27 -17.71 -5.29
N ARG A 53 13.08 -16.78 -4.76
CA ARG A 53 14.21 -17.08 -3.87
C ARG A 53 13.69 -17.18 -2.44
N GLN A 54 13.70 -18.39 -1.88
CA GLN A 54 13.15 -18.65 -0.55
C GLN A 54 13.95 -17.97 0.55
N LEU A 55 13.24 -17.38 1.51
CA LEU A 55 13.80 -16.78 2.72
C LEU A 55 13.64 -17.70 3.93
N LYS A 56 14.53 -17.54 4.92
CA LYS A 56 14.46 -18.11 6.27
C LYS A 56 14.31 -17.00 7.29
N GLY A 57 13.52 -17.26 8.34
CA GLY A 57 13.28 -16.31 9.41
C GLY A 57 12.06 -15.44 9.19
N ASP A 58 11.84 -14.50 10.11
CA ASP A 58 10.78 -13.52 10.04
C ASP A 58 11.09 -12.46 8.99
N LEU A 59 10.11 -12.13 8.16
CA LEU A 59 10.23 -11.14 7.08
C LEU A 59 10.72 -9.78 7.59
N PHE A 60 10.30 -9.38 8.77
CA PHE A 60 10.59 -8.08 9.38
C PHE A 60 11.84 -8.06 10.27
N ALA A 61 12.48 -9.22 10.48
CA ALA A 61 13.65 -9.39 11.34
C ALA A 61 14.91 -9.81 10.57
N ASN A 62 15.23 -9.12 9.48
CA ASN A 62 16.39 -9.36 8.63
C ASN A 62 16.46 -10.81 8.09
N PRO A 63 15.46 -11.25 7.29
CA PRO A 63 15.43 -12.60 6.74
C PRO A 63 16.65 -12.86 5.85
N LYS A 64 17.12 -14.10 5.82
CA LYS A 64 18.25 -14.52 4.97
C LYS A 64 17.77 -15.47 3.88
N GLU A 65 18.41 -15.44 2.72
CA GLU A 65 18.14 -16.42 1.67
C GLU A 65 18.51 -17.83 2.15
N SER A 66 17.62 -18.78 1.89
CA SER A 66 17.84 -20.18 2.28
C SER A 66 18.75 -20.93 1.30
N GLY A 67 18.99 -20.38 0.12
CA GLY A 67 19.59 -21.01 -1.04
C GLY A 67 18.60 -21.76 -1.95
N ALA A 68 17.39 -22.09 -1.45
CA ALA A 68 16.36 -22.75 -2.27
C ALA A 68 15.69 -21.75 -3.22
N LYS A 69 15.40 -22.21 -4.44
CA LYS A 69 14.71 -21.46 -5.49
C LYS A 69 13.53 -22.29 -6.03
N HIS A 70 12.45 -21.62 -6.36
CA HIS A 70 11.24 -22.22 -6.92
C HIS A 70 10.79 -21.45 -8.15
N LYS A 71 10.22 -22.11 -9.16
CA LYS A 71 9.53 -21.39 -10.23
C LYS A 71 8.27 -20.75 -9.68
N LEU A 72 7.97 -19.53 -10.07
CA LEU A 72 6.77 -18.80 -9.64
C LEU A 72 5.49 -19.58 -10.02
N SER A 73 5.48 -20.26 -11.16
CA SER A 73 4.37 -21.11 -11.64
C SER A 73 4.15 -22.40 -10.83
N GLU A 74 5.11 -22.78 -9.97
CA GLU A 74 5.03 -24.01 -9.14
C GLU A 74 4.61 -23.74 -7.70
N VAL A 75 4.36 -22.47 -7.34
CA VAL A 75 3.97 -22.06 -6.01
C VAL A 75 2.63 -21.34 -6.04
N LYS A 76 1.85 -21.49 -4.97
CA LYS A 76 0.67 -20.65 -4.73
C LYS A 76 1.10 -19.45 -3.90
N LEU A 77 0.89 -18.25 -4.42
CA LEU A 77 1.07 -17.03 -3.64
C LEU A 77 -0.03 -16.91 -2.59
N LEU A 78 0.36 -16.50 -1.39
CA LEU A 78 -0.53 -16.21 -0.28
C LEU A 78 -0.51 -14.71 -0.02
N HIS A 79 -1.47 -14.19 0.76
CA HIS A 79 -1.37 -12.82 1.24
C HIS A 79 -0.01 -12.62 1.92
N PRO A 80 0.74 -11.54 1.56
CA PRO A 80 2.17 -11.47 1.84
C PRO A 80 2.53 -11.16 3.30
N VAL A 81 1.55 -10.87 4.15
CA VAL A 81 1.72 -10.70 5.60
C VAL A 81 1.03 -11.83 6.33
N ALA A 82 1.75 -12.59 7.15
CA ALA A 82 1.21 -13.82 7.75
C ALA A 82 0.12 -13.55 8.80
N ALA A 83 0.36 -12.61 9.74
CA ALA A 83 -0.51 -12.35 10.87
C ALA A 83 -0.34 -10.90 11.35
N PRO A 84 -1.02 -9.93 10.74
CA PRO A 84 -1.02 -8.57 11.24
C PRO A 84 -1.69 -8.52 12.62
N SER A 85 -1.18 -7.67 13.52
CA SER A 85 -1.85 -7.46 14.82
C SER A 85 -3.15 -6.70 14.63
N LYS A 86 -3.20 -5.84 13.63
CA LYS A 86 -4.37 -5.06 13.22
C LYS A 86 -4.28 -4.66 11.75
N ILE A 87 -5.45 -4.39 11.20
CA ILE A 87 -5.63 -3.81 9.87
C ILE A 87 -6.45 -2.55 10.04
N LEU A 88 -5.96 -1.47 9.47
CA LEU A 88 -6.64 -0.19 9.39
C LEU A 88 -6.94 0.13 7.93
N ALA A 89 -8.00 0.88 7.67
CA ALA A 89 -8.32 1.37 6.34
C ALA A 89 -8.84 2.81 6.43
N LEU A 90 -8.62 3.62 5.39
CA LEU A 90 -8.94 5.04 5.37
C LEU A 90 -10.24 5.32 4.64
N ALA A 91 -11.15 6.02 5.30
CA ALA A 91 -12.36 6.55 4.67
C ALA A 91 -12.07 7.87 3.96
N GLY A 92 -12.47 7.96 2.67
CA GLY A 92 -12.53 9.22 1.93
C GLY A 92 -11.17 9.91 1.70
N ASN A 93 -10.14 9.15 1.32
CA ASN A 93 -8.78 9.66 1.11
C ASN A 93 -8.47 10.07 -0.35
N TYR A 94 -9.44 10.06 -1.25
CA TYR A 94 -9.31 10.55 -2.62
C TYR A 94 -10.44 11.53 -2.95
N ARG A 95 -10.09 12.67 -3.56
CA ARG A 95 -11.09 13.68 -3.96
C ARG A 95 -12.11 13.13 -4.94
N SER A 96 -11.68 12.32 -5.88
CA SER A 96 -12.54 11.67 -6.90
C SER A 96 -13.58 10.72 -6.29
N HIS A 97 -13.35 10.22 -5.06
CA HIS A 97 -14.30 9.35 -4.35
C HIS A 97 -15.26 10.11 -3.43
N LEU A 98 -14.92 11.34 -3.03
CA LEU A 98 -15.72 12.16 -2.11
C LEU A 98 -16.94 12.82 -2.76
N GLY A 99 -17.02 12.83 -4.10
CA GLY A 99 -18.04 13.57 -4.83
C GLY A 99 -17.97 15.07 -4.49
N THR A 100 -19.05 15.62 -3.92
CA THR A 100 -19.13 17.03 -3.50
C THR A 100 -18.69 17.27 -2.05
N ALA A 101 -18.43 16.22 -1.28
CA ALA A 101 -18.01 16.35 0.11
C ALA A 101 -16.59 16.94 0.21
N PRO A 102 -16.32 17.87 1.13
CA PRO A 102 -14.98 18.39 1.34
C PRO A 102 -14.06 17.29 1.91
N PRO A 103 -12.75 17.31 1.56
CA PRO A 103 -11.78 16.43 2.18
C PRO A 103 -11.73 16.66 3.69
N ARG A 104 -11.54 15.59 4.45
CA ARG A 104 -11.34 15.69 5.90
C ARG A 104 -9.98 16.30 6.21
N PRO A 105 -9.87 17.13 7.28
CA PRO A 105 -8.60 17.76 7.65
C PRO A 105 -7.56 16.76 8.16
N ASN A 106 -7.98 15.62 8.67
CA ASN A 106 -7.15 14.53 9.17
C ASN A 106 -7.53 13.20 8.52
N PRO A 107 -6.60 12.21 8.47
CA PRO A 107 -6.94 10.85 8.11
C PRO A 107 -8.09 10.29 8.96
N GLU A 108 -8.98 9.51 8.36
CA GLU A 108 -10.13 8.91 9.04
C GLU A 108 -10.02 7.38 9.02
N PRO A 109 -9.22 6.78 9.92
CA PRO A 109 -9.02 5.34 9.94
C PRO A 109 -10.18 4.60 10.59
N PHE A 110 -10.49 3.40 10.07
CA PHE A 110 -11.35 2.41 10.69
C PHE A 110 -10.65 1.06 10.74
N TYR A 111 -11.14 0.14 11.59
CA TYR A 111 -10.55 -1.19 11.73
C TYR A 111 -11.19 -2.20 10.78
N LYS A 112 -10.36 -3.10 10.26
CA LYS A 112 -10.77 -4.36 9.61
C LYS A 112 -10.20 -5.53 10.44
N PRO A 113 -11.00 -6.59 10.72
CA PRO A 113 -10.47 -7.75 11.43
C PRO A 113 -9.46 -8.51 10.56
N PRO A 114 -8.40 -9.12 11.14
CA PRO A 114 -7.44 -9.92 10.36
C PRO A 114 -8.07 -11.08 9.58
N SER A 115 -9.22 -11.59 10.01
CA SER A 115 -9.99 -12.63 9.29
C SER A 115 -10.54 -12.19 7.93
N CYS A 116 -10.57 -10.86 7.65
CA CYS A 116 -10.98 -10.39 6.33
C CYS A 116 -9.94 -10.64 5.24
N LEU A 117 -8.68 -10.95 5.60
CA LEU A 117 -7.62 -11.17 4.61
C LEU A 117 -7.95 -12.33 3.68
N GLN A 118 -7.64 -12.14 2.39
CA GLN A 118 -7.75 -13.16 1.37
C GLN A 118 -6.49 -13.23 0.51
N ASN A 119 -6.17 -14.43 0.03
CA ASN A 119 -5.02 -14.64 -0.83
C ASN A 119 -5.31 -14.20 -2.28
N PRO A 120 -4.28 -13.85 -3.05
CA PRO A 120 -4.40 -13.81 -4.51
C PRO A 120 -4.96 -15.12 -5.06
N GLU A 121 -5.81 -15.02 -6.07
CA GLU A 121 -6.50 -16.12 -6.79
C GLU A 121 -7.53 -16.92 -5.93
N ASP A 122 -7.61 -16.71 -4.61
CA ASP A 122 -8.68 -17.31 -3.80
C ASP A 122 -9.97 -16.48 -3.91
N PRO A 123 -11.16 -17.10 -3.76
CA PRO A 123 -12.41 -16.40 -4.01
C PRO A 123 -12.74 -15.37 -2.91
N ILE A 124 -13.37 -14.26 -3.31
CA ILE A 124 -14.12 -13.38 -2.42
C ILE A 124 -15.52 -13.98 -2.27
N ILE A 125 -15.93 -14.22 -1.04
CA ILE A 125 -17.21 -14.85 -0.72
C ILE A 125 -18.21 -13.77 -0.34
N ILE A 126 -19.34 -13.69 -1.08
CA ILE A 126 -20.43 -12.79 -0.71
C ILE A 126 -21.18 -13.41 0.48
N PRO A 127 -21.18 -12.77 1.66
CA PRO A 127 -21.82 -13.34 2.83
C PRO A 127 -23.35 -13.33 2.71
N PRO A 128 -24.06 -14.23 3.42
CA PRO A 128 -25.53 -14.26 3.41
C PRO A 128 -26.14 -12.91 3.77
N GLY A 129 -27.08 -12.45 2.94
CA GLY A 129 -27.78 -11.17 3.13
C GLY A 129 -27.04 -9.95 2.57
N ALA A 130 -25.83 -10.08 2.07
CA ALA A 130 -25.14 -9.03 1.32
C ALA A 130 -25.69 -8.97 -0.12
N THR A 131 -26.02 -7.78 -0.61
CA THR A 131 -26.68 -7.61 -1.92
C THR A 131 -26.02 -6.55 -2.80
N ASN A 132 -25.10 -5.74 -2.24
CA ASN A 132 -24.48 -4.63 -2.95
C ASN A 132 -22.99 -4.53 -2.61
N VAL A 133 -22.22 -5.57 -2.97
CA VAL A 133 -20.80 -5.72 -2.65
C VAL A 133 -19.94 -5.09 -3.75
N HIS A 134 -19.14 -4.09 -3.39
CA HIS A 134 -18.29 -3.34 -4.29
C HIS A 134 -16.81 -3.64 -4.06
N TYR A 135 -15.99 -3.48 -5.12
CA TYR A 135 -14.53 -3.40 -5.04
C TYR A 135 -14.08 -2.00 -4.65
N GLU A 136 -12.89 -1.90 -4.08
CA GLU A 136 -12.16 -0.64 -3.86
C GLU A 136 -10.66 -0.91 -4.04
N CYS A 137 -10.07 -0.40 -5.14
CA CYS A 137 -8.64 -0.48 -5.40
C CYS A 137 -7.89 0.43 -4.44
N GLU A 138 -6.96 -0.16 -3.68
CA GLU A 138 -6.19 0.58 -2.68
C GLU A 138 -4.71 0.18 -2.68
N LEU A 139 -3.83 1.17 -2.53
CA LEU A 139 -2.49 0.93 -2.05
C LEU A 139 -2.58 0.52 -0.57
N VAL A 140 -1.82 -0.50 -0.16
CA VAL A 140 -1.77 -0.95 1.23
C VAL A 140 -0.35 -0.80 1.77
N ILE A 141 -0.20 0.00 2.82
CA ILE A 141 1.06 0.17 3.55
C ILE A 141 1.29 -1.05 4.43
N VAL A 142 2.52 -1.57 4.41
CA VAL A 142 2.98 -2.62 5.32
C VAL A 142 4.00 -2.02 6.29
N ILE A 143 3.71 -2.07 7.57
CA ILE A 143 4.59 -1.56 8.63
C ILE A 143 5.79 -2.50 8.83
N GLY A 144 6.99 -1.95 8.92
CA GLY A 144 8.24 -2.70 9.07
C GLY A 144 8.89 -2.65 10.44
N LYS A 145 8.58 -1.60 11.21
CA LYS A 145 9.14 -1.37 12.55
C LYS A 145 8.05 -0.87 13.48
N THR A 146 8.19 -1.14 14.78
CA THR A 146 7.26 -0.62 15.78
C THR A 146 7.24 0.91 15.74
N ALA A 147 6.08 1.49 15.41
CA ALA A 147 5.87 2.92 15.28
C ALA A 147 4.92 3.43 16.38
N LYS A 148 5.41 4.34 17.19
CA LYS A 148 4.65 5.04 18.25
C LYS A 148 5.07 6.49 18.27
N GLN A 149 4.10 7.40 18.12
CA GLN A 149 4.30 8.84 18.12
C GLN A 149 5.39 9.30 17.13
N VAL A 150 5.43 8.70 15.94
CA VAL A 150 6.36 9.06 14.87
C VAL A 150 5.93 10.35 14.21
N THR A 151 6.87 11.21 13.87
CA THR A 151 6.59 12.39 13.04
C THR A 151 6.41 12.00 11.57
N GLU A 152 5.76 12.86 10.80
CA GLU A 152 5.58 12.62 9.35
C GLU A 152 6.91 12.47 8.62
N ALA A 153 7.92 13.28 8.98
CA ALA A 153 9.27 13.19 8.41
C ALA A 153 9.97 11.85 8.68
N GLN A 154 9.66 11.20 9.80
CA GLN A 154 10.23 9.91 10.20
C GLN A 154 9.43 8.71 9.67
N ALA A 155 8.17 8.91 9.30
CA ALA A 155 7.23 7.82 9.01
C ALA A 155 7.71 6.87 7.90
N LYS A 156 8.43 7.39 6.90
CA LYS A 156 9.01 6.59 5.80
C LYS A 156 9.91 5.46 6.31
N ASP A 157 10.66 5.67 7.40
CA ASP A 157 11.57 4.67 7.97
C ASP A 157 10.86 3.49 8.64
N TYR A 158 9.55 3.62 8.85
CA TYR A 158 8.69 2.60 9.47
C TYR A 158 7.86 1.83 8.46
N ILE A 159 7.82 2.28 7.20
CA ILE A 159 7.15 1.59 6.09
C ILE A 159 8.11 0.57 5.49
N PHE A 160 7.76 -0.73 5.58
CA PHE A 160 8.53 -1.81 4.96
C PHE A 160 8.39 -1.81 3.44
N GLY A 161 7.19 -1.52 2.97
CA GLY A 161 6.82 -1.47 1.57
C GLY A 161 5.32 -1.37 1.41
N VAL A 162 4.87 -1.57 0.18
CA VAL A 162 3.45 -1.44 -0.20
C VAL A 162 2.99 -2.63 -1.02
N THR A 163 1.68 -2.90 -1.00
CA THR A 163 1.05 -4.00 -1.77
C THR A 163 -0.30 -3.54 -2.33
N CYS A 164 -0.84 -4.30 -3.29
CA CYS A 164 -2.22 -4.08 -3.75
C CYS A 164 -3.19 -4.57 -2.69
N GLY A 165 -4.33 -3.89 -2.56
CA GLY A 165 -5.45 -4.31 -1.74
C GLY A 165 -6.79 -4.04 -2.39
N ASN A 166 -7.78 -4.81 -1.98
CA ASN A 166 -9.17 -4.58 -2.34
C ASN A 166 -9.97 -4.43 -1.05
N ASP A 167 -10.39 -3.20 -0.70
CA ASP A 167 -11.23 -2.94 0.47
C ASP A 167 -12.69 -3.22 0.11
N VAL A 168 -13.02 -4.52 -0.02
CA VAL A 168 -14.35 -4.99 -0.40
C VAL A 168 -15.41 -4.47 0.58
N SER A 169 -16.50 -3.93 0.03
CA SER A 169 -17.47 -3.15 0.79
C SER A 169 -18.89 -3.52 0.45
N GLU A 170 -19.69 -3.89 1.42
CA GLU A 170 -21.14 -4.03 1.27
C GLU A 170 -21.81 -2.68 1.52
N ARG A 171 -22.33 -2.04 0.47
CA ARG A 171 -22.78 -0.63 0.51
C ARG A 171 -24.10 -0.42 1.25
N ILE A 172 -25.00 -1.41 1.28
CA ILE A 172 -26.25 -1.31 2.06
C ILE A 172 -25.92 -1.33 3.55
N TRP A 173 -25.09 -2.30 4.00
CA TRP A 173 -24.68 -2.38 5.41
C TRP A 173 -23.85 -1.17 5.85
N GLN A 174 -23.12 -0.54 4.90
CA GLN A 174 -22.33 0.64 5.18
C GLN A 174 -23.17 1.90 5.35
N ASN A 175 -24.22 2.08 4.51
CA ASN A 175 -24.85 3.39 4.31
C ASN A 175 -26.32 3.46 4.72
N ASP A 176 -27.08 2.35 4.71
CA ASP A 176 -28.49 2.38 5.06
C ASP A 176 -28.67 2.80 6.54
N PRO A 177 -29.32 3.94 6.84
CA PRO A 177 -29.46 4.46 8.19
C PRO A 177 -30.20 3.52 9.14
N LYS A 178 -30.96 2.55 8.62
CA LYS A 178 -31.74 1.61 9.42
C LYS A 178 -30.92 0.43 9.92
N ILE A 179 -29.86 0.06 9.20
CA ILE A 179 -29.12 -1.19 9.47
C ILE A 179 -27.60 -1.03 9.52
N LYS A 180 -27.05 0.15 9.16
CA LYS A 180 -25.63 0.42 9.26
C LYS A 180 -25.14 0.35 10.70
N ASP A 181 -24.00 -0.28 10.89
CA ASP A 181 -23.30 -0.20 12.17
C ASP A 181 -22.30 0.97 12.18
N VAL A 182 -21.94 1.42 13.40
CA VAL A 182 -21.10 2.62 13.60
C VAL A 182 -19.67 2.40 13.08
N GLN A 183 -19.17 1.16 13.13
CA GLN A 183 -17.77 0.84 12.82
C GLN A 183 -17.59 0.16 11.47
N TRP A 184 -18.66 -0.05 10.71
CA TRP A 184 -18.65 -0.79 9.43
C TRP A 184 -18.06 -2.20 9.53
N TRP A 185 -18.10 -2.82 10.73
CA TRP A 185 -17.38 -4.07 10.98
C TRP A 185 -17.78 -5.19 10.02
N ARG A 186 -19.05 -5.35 9.69
CA ARG A 186 -19.52 -6.35 8.71
C ARG A 186 -19.49 -5.83 7.29
N ALA A 187 -19.72 -4.53 7.08
CA ALA A 187 -19.73 -3.92 5.75
C ALA A 187 -18.36 -3.95 5.10
N LYS A 188 -17.29 -3.83 5.90
CA LYS A 188 -15.89 -3.73 5.48
C LYS A 188 -15.02 -4.89 5.99
N GLY A 189 -15.48 -5.62 7.00
CA GLY A 189 -14.69 -6.62 7.72
C GLY A 189 -15.20 -8.06 7.61
N ALA A 190 -16.17 -8.35 6.76
CA ALA A 190 -16.58 -9.72 6.50
C ALA A 190 -15.38 -10.57 6.03
N ASP A 191 -15.38 -11.86 6.29
CA ASP A 191 -14.35 -12.78 5.83
C ASP A 191 -14.14 -12.63 4.32
N THR A 192 -12.90 -12.64 3.87
CA THR A 192 -12.48 -12.43 2.47
C THR A 192 -12.61 -11.01 1.92
N PHE A 193 -13.09 -10.04 2.71
CA PHE A 193 -13.29 -8.65 2.27
C PHE A 193 -12.02 -7.76 2.31
N GLY A 194 -10.86 -8.37 2.51
CA GLY A 194 -9.56 -7.71 2.50
C GLY A 194 -8.49 -8.45 1.71
N PRO A 195 -8.71 -8.81 0.44
CA PRO A 195 -7.64 -9.38 -0.37
C PRO A 195 -6.44 -8.45 -0.44
N ILE A 196 -5.21 -8.98 -0.29
CA ILE A 196 -3.96 -8.25 -0.48
C ILE A 196 -2.92 -9.10 -1.22
N GLY A 197 -2.01 -8.47 -1.93
CA GLY A 197 -0.93 -9.10 -2.67
C GLY A 197 -0.72 -8.50 -4.05
N PRO A 198 -0.08 -9.22 -5.00
CA PRO A 198 0.54 -10.54 -4.84
C PRO A 198 1.87 -10.52 -4.07
N VAL A 199 2.51 -9.35 -3.96
CA VAL A 199 3.82 -9.14 -3.31
C VAL A 199 3.83 -7.84 -2.52
N ILE A 200 4.79 -7.69 -1.60
CA ILE A 200 5.15 -6.39 -1.01
C ILE A 200 6.32 -5.84 -1.83
N ALA A 201 6.15 -4.69 -2.44
CA ALA A 201 7.22 -3.95 -3.11
C ALA A 201 7.89 -3.00 -2.10
N SER A 202 9.15 -3.28 -1.76
CA SER A 202 9.98 -2.44 -0.88
C SER A 202 10.95 -1.62 -1.71
N GLY A 203 11.16 -0.36 -1.34
CA GLY A 203 12.05 0.56 -2.07
C GLY A 203 11.44 1.22 -3.30
N ILE A 204 10.14 1.00 -3.55
CA ILE A 204 9.38 1.69 -4.60
C ILE A 204 8.99 3.11 -4.15
N ASP A 205 8.93 4.05 -5.08
CA ASP A 205 8.30 5.36 -4.84
C ASP A 205 6.78 5.19 -4.91
N TYR A 206 6.16 5.07 -3.75
CA TYR A 206 4.71 4.85 -3.62
C TYR A 206 3.87 6.14 -3.69
N GLY A 207 4.51 7.30 -3.79
CA GLY A 207 3.83 8.60 -3.88
C GLY A 207 3.25 8.93 -5.26
N ASN A 208 3.62 8.17 -6.31
CA ASN A 208 3.16 8.43 -7.68
C ASN A 208 3.08 7.13 -8.48
N LEU A 209 2.18 6.24 -8.07
CA LEU A 209 1.92 4.97 -8.76
C LEU A 209 0.55 5.01 -9.45
N HIS A 210 0.47 4.52 -10.67
CA HIS A 210 -0.80 4.24 -11.34
C HIS A 210 -1.49 3.06 -10.66
N ILE A 211 -2.77 3.22 -10.32
CA ILE A 211 -3.60 2.20 -9.69
C ILE A 211 -4.90 1.99 -10.48
N MET A 212 -5.30 0.76 -10.67
CA MET A 212 -6.41 0.42 -11.56
C MET A 212 -7.21 -0.78 -11.06
N THR A 213 -8.55 -0.71 -11.23
CA THR A 213 -9.43 -1.89 -11.11
C THR A 213 -9.94 -2.31 -12.47
N ARG A 214 -9.90 -3.63 -12.74
CA ARG A 214 -10.69 -4.24 -13.82
C ARG A 214 -11.74 -5.19 -13.22
N LEU A 215 -12.94 -5.11 -13.77
CA LEU A 215 -14.00 -6.07 -13.51
C LEU A 215 -14.34 -6.79 -14.83
N ASN A 216 -14.12 -8.10 -14.88
CA ASN A 216 -14.26 -8.91 -16.10
C ASN A 216 -13.46 -8.34 -17.29
N GLY A 217 -12.24 -7.85 -17.03
CA GLY A 217 -11.36 -7.25 -18.03
C GLY A 217 -11.65 -5.79 -18.38
N LYS A 218 -12.80 -5.22 -17.94
CA LYS A 218 -13.15 -3.82 -18.19
C LYS A 218 -12.56 -2.92 -17.10
N ILE A 219 -11.88 -1.84 -17.48
CA ILE A 219 -11.37 -0.83 -16.55
C ILE A 219 -12.55 -0.11 -15.87
N MET A 220 -12.56 -0.10 -14.56
CA MET A 220 -13.60 0.46 -13.71
C MET A 220 -13.09 1.60 -12.83
N GLN A 221 -11.84 1.50 -12.35
CA GLN A 221 -11.13 2.58 -11.66
C GLN A 221 -9.80 2.78 -12.37
N ASP A 222 -9.37 4.04 -12.49
CA ASP A 222 -8.12 4.46 -13.11
C ASP A 222 -7.67 5.73 -12.38
N GLU A 223 -6.68 5.59 -11.49
CA GLU A 223 -6.26 6.61 -10.55
C GLU A 223 -4.75 6.59 -10.34
N ASN A 224 -4.28 7.55 -9.53
CA ASN A 224 -2.88 7.64 -9.16
C ASN A 224 -2.74 7.92 -7.66
N THR A 225 -1.74 7.31 -7.01
CA THR A 225 -1.50 7.49 -5.56
C THR A 225 -1.15 8.93 -5.19
N SER A 226 -0.67 9.74 -6.13
CA SER A 226 -0.44 11.19 -5.94
C SER A 226 -1.74 12.00 -5.72
N HIS A 227 -2.90 11.41 -6.02
CA HIS A 227 -4.22 12.04 -5.78
C HIS A 227 -4.78 11.80 -4.38
N MET A 228 -4.04 11.09 -3.50
CA MET A 228 -4.42 10.95 -2.09
C MET A 228 -4.53 12.32 -1.41
N VAL A 229 -5.56 12.50 -0.59
CA VAL A 229 -5.71 13.68 0.28
C VAL A 229 -4.62 13.71 1.36
N HIS A 230 -4.34 12.54 1.93
CA HIS A 230 -3.29 12.32 2.92
C HIS A 230 -2.33 11.25 2.39
N GLY A 231 -1.06 11.61 2.21
CA GLY A 231 -0.01 10.68 1.79
C GLY A 231 0.36 9.64 2.87
N CYS A 232 1.10 8.63 2.48
CA CYS A 232 1.44 7.49 3.34
C CYS A 232 2.12 7.91 4.65
N GLU A 233 3.05 8.86 4.60
CA GLU A 233 3.77 9.35 5.78
C GLU A 233 2.83 10.05 6.76
N LYS A 234 1.92 10.88 6.26
CA LYS A 234 0.90 11.54 7.07
C LYS A 234 -0.02 10.53 7.76
N ILE A 235 -0.43 9.49 7.03
CA ILE A 235 -1.31 8.43 7.55
C ILE A 235 -0.61 7.68 8.70
N VAL A 236 0.63 7.21 8.48
CA VAL A 236 1.40 6.47 9.49
C VAL A 236 1.68 7.35 10.71
N SER A 237 2.10 8.60 10.49
CA SER A 237 2.32 9.56 11.58
C SER A 237 1.06 9.73 12.41
N PHE A 238 -0.07 10.08 11.78
CA PHE A 238 -1.34 10.35 12.45
C PHE A 238 -1.82 9.16 13.30
N ILE A 239 -1.84 7.96 12.72
CA ILE A 239 -2.28 6.75 13.42
C ILE A 239 -1.36 6.44 14.60
N SER A 240 -0.04 6.59 14.43
CA SER A 240 0.95 6.28 15.46
C SER A 240 0.86 7.18 16.70
N GLN A 241 0.25 8.37 16.61
CA GLN A 241 0.01 9.23 17.77
C GLN A 241 -0.92 8.55 18.78
N ALA A 242 -1.95 7.85 18.31
CA ALA A 242 -2.95 7.22 19.16
C ALA A 242 -2.69 5.73 19.38
N THR A 243 -2.27 5.00 18.34
CA THR A 243 -2.18 3.53 18.34
C THR A 243 -0.78 3.10 17.93
N THR A 244 -0.13 2.22 18.73
CA THR A 244 1.15 1.63 18.35
C THR A 244 0.95 0.71 17.14
N LEU A 245 1.71 0.94 16.07
CA LEU A 245 1.79 0.06 14.91
C LEU A 245 2.95 -0.91 15.09
N PHE A 246 2.76 -2.17 14.71
CA PHE A 246 3.77 -3.23 14.81
C PHE A 246 4.19 -3.72 13.43
N PRO A 247 5.39 -4.34 13.28
CA PRO A 247 5.78 -4.98 12.03
C PRO A 247 4.70 -5.94 11.53
N GLY A 248 4.34 -5.80 10.25
CA GLY A 248 3.28 -6.56 9.62
C GLY A 248 1.88 -5.97 9.76
N ASP A 249 1.65 -4.90 10.54
CA ASP A 249 0.37 -4.19 10.50
C ASP A 249 0.13 -3.58 9.12
N LEU A 250 -1.13 -3.54 8.73
CA LEU A 250 -1.56 -3.12 7.39
C LEU A 250 -2.41 -1.85 7.48
N ILE A 251 -2.21 -0.94 6.51
CA ILE A 251 -3.04 0.25 6.38
C ILE A 251 -3.45 0.40 4.92
N PHE A 252 -4.73 0.17 4.62
CA PHE A 252 -5.36 0.49 3.35
C PHE A 252 -5.51 2.00 3.25
N THR A 253 -5.08 2.59 2.14
CA THR A 253 -4.92 4.06 2.05
C THR A 253 -6.11 4.79 1.46
N GLY A 254 -7.21 4.10 1.18
CA GLY A 254 -8.40 4.65 0.53
C GLY A 254 -8.40 4.40 -0.97
N THR A 255 -9.57 4.52 -1.55
CA THR A 255 -9.83 4.31 -2.99
C THR A 255 -10.22 5.60 -3.69
N GLY A 256 -9.91 5.69 -5.00
CA GLY A 256 -10.31 6.78 -5.88
C GLY A 256 -11.45 6.40 -6.82
N GLY A 257 -12.10 7.41 -7.42
CA GLY A 257 -13.15 7.24 -8.41
C GLY A 257 -14.45 6.64 -7.87
N THR A 258 -15.22 6.05 -8.77
CA THR A 258 -16.53 5.41 -8.47
C THR A 258 -16.40 3.89 -8.50
N THR A 259 -17.23 3.21 -7.72
CA THR A 259 -17.27 1.76 -7.64
C THR A 259 -18.65 1.21 -8.00
N THR A 260 -18.72 -0.04 -8.45
CA THR A 260 -19.96 -0.73 -8.80
C THR A 260 -20.04 -2.09 -8.14
N ALA A 261 -21.25 -2.64 -8.04
CA ALA A 261 -21.47 -3.94 -7.45
C ALA A 261 -20.84 -5.07 -8.28
N MET A 262 -20.22 -6.01 -7.57
CA MET A 262 -19.80 -7.33 -8.07
C MET A 262 -20.88 -8.37 -7.80
N LYS A 263 -20.90 -9.44 -8.58
CA LYS A 263 -21.83 -10.58 -8.43
C LYS A 263 -21.06 -11.91 -8.55
N PRO A 264 -21.62 -13.00 -8.03
CA PRO A 264 -21.04 -14.32 -8.25
C PRO A 264 -20.74 -14.60 -9.71
N GLY A 265 -19.55 -15.14 -10.00
CA GLY A 265 -19.02 -15.38 -11.34
C GLY A 265 -18.12 -14.26 -11.87
N ASP A 266 -18.14 -13.07 -11.31
CA ASP A 266 -17.25 -11.99 -11.72
C ASP A 266 -15.79 -12.27 -11.31
N THR A 267 -14.87 -11.65 -12.05
CA THR A 267 -13.44 -11.61 -11.73
C THR A 267 -13.03 -10.15 -11.56
N VAL A 268 -12.48 -9.82 -10.39
CA VAL A 268 -11.93 -8.49 -10.09
C VAL A 268 -10.42 -8.55 -10.06
N GLU A 269 -9.78 -7.54 -10.64
CA GLU A 269 -8.33 -7.37 -10.66
C GLU A 269 -7.98 -5.98 -10.16
N ILE A 270 -7.08 -5.93 -9.18
CA ILE A 270 -6.46 -4.70 -8.66
C ILE A 270 -5.03 -4.68 -9.17
N GLU A 271 -4.69 -3.72 -9.99
CA GLU A 271 -3.33 -3.54 -10.51
C GLU A 271 -2.72 -2.26 -9.97
N ILE A 272 -1.50 -2.37 -9.45
CA ILE A 272 -0.69 -1.22 -9.05
C ILE A 272 0.67 -1.31 -9.73
N GLU A 273 1.04 -0.21 -10.38
CA GLU A 273 2.31 -0.06 -11.08
C GLU A 273 3.49 -0.48 -10.20
N GLY A 274 4.41 -1.28 -10.76
CA GLY A 274 5.59 -1.77 -10.06
C GLY A 274 5.34 -2.86 -9.01
N ILE A 275 4.09 -3.13 -8.61
CA ILE A 275 3.72 -4.20 -7.66
C ILE A 275 3.26 -5.44 -8.43
N GLY A 276 2.16 -5.34 -9.16
CA GLY A 276 1.57 -6.42 -9.94
C GLY A 276 0.05 -6.43 -9.87
N ILE A 277 -0.56 -7.59 -10.14
CA ILE A 277 -2.01 -7.77 -10.20
C ILE A 277 -2.47 -8.70 -9.08
N LEU A 278 -3.38 -8.21 -8.26
CA LEU A 278 -4.15 -8.99 -7.29
C LEU A 278 -5.49 -9.35 -7.94
N ARG A 279 -5.70 -10.64 -8.20
CA ARG A 279 -6.90 -11.16 -8.85
C ARG A 279 -7.70 -12.03 -7.91
N ASN A 280 -9.03 -11.88 -7.92
CA ASN A 280 -9.94 -12.74 -7.16
C ASN A 280 -11.24 -12.98 -7.95
N LYS A 281 -11.80 -14.18 -7.84
CA LYS A 281 -13.15 -14.49 -8.31
C LYS A 281 -14.18 -14.20 -7.23
N ILE A 282 -15.39 -13.84 -7.63
CA ILE A 282 -16.51 -13.60 -6.71
C ILE A 282 -17.39 -14.87 -6.66
N VAL A 283 -17.74 -15.33 -5.46
CA VAL A 283 -18.62 -16.50 -5.25
C VAL A 283 -19.68 -16.19 -4.18
#